data_24140c97aa125cc65072e92840bcc04d
#
_entry.id   24140c97aa125cc65072e92840bcc04d
#
_cell.length_a   1.000
_cell.length_b   1.000
_cell.length_c   1.000
_cell.angle_alpha   90.00
_cell.angle_beta   90.00
_cell.angle_gamma   90.00
#
_symmetry.space_group_name_H-M   'P 1'
#
loop_
_entity.id
_entity.type
_entity.pdbx_description
1 polymer ?
#
loop_
_entity_poly.entity_id
_entity_poly.type
_entity_poly.pdbx_seq_one_letter_code
_entity_poly.pdbx_strand_id
1 'polypeptide(L)'
;FHAELNRKEERRLVILHGRRDSKEELKKARVHKAEKLFILGEANEYDRDSLNIDCVKRVAEICEQTKRKKPLCCHVLFEYQGTFSVFQVSDISQQIKQYIEFTPFNFYEIWARRVLVKCSAESNGTIHYFPLDRGGISENSENYVHLVIIGMTRMGIALAIEAAHIAHFPNFKTHRKKTRITFIDREARREMD
;
A
#
# COMPACT_ATOMS: atom_id res chain seq x y z
N PHE A 1 21.15 3.35 -8.68
CA PHE A 1 20.11 2.82 -9.60
C PHE A 1 20.75 2.13 -10.81
N HIS A 2 21.74 2.74 -11.45
CA HIS A 2 22.43 2.17 -12.62
C HIS A 2 23.31 0.95 -12.30
N ALA A 3 23.80 0.81 -11.07
CA ALA A 3 24.65 -0.31 -10.66
C ALA A 3 23.93 -1.67 -10.60
N GLU A 4 22.59 -1.67 -10.57
CA GLU A 4 21.77 -2.89 -10.47
C GLU A 4 21.27 -3.40 -11.83
N LEU A 5 21.44 -2.59 -12.89
CA LEU A 5 20.98 -2.94 -14.23
C LEU A 5 22.14 -3.39 -15.13
N ASN A 6 21.91 -4.43 -15.91
CA ASN A 6 22.85 -4.80 -16.96
C ASN A 6 22.66 -3.91 -18.20
N ARG A 7 23.66 -3.86 -19.12
CA ARG A 7 23.65 -3.03 -20.32
C ARG A 7 22.44 -3.23 -21.25
N LYS A 8 21.81 -4.42 -21.25
CA LYS A 8 20.61 -4.69 -22.07
C LYS A 8 19.35 -4.09 -21.42
N GLU A 9 19.30 -4.11 -20.10
CA GLU A 9 18.22 -3.53 -19.31
C GLU A 9 18.27 -2.01 -19.33
N GLU A 10 19.46 -1.42 -19.21
CA GLU A 10 19.66 0.04 -19.32
C GLU A 10 19.13 0.59 -20.65
N ARG A 11 19.33 -0.13 -21.77
CA ARG A 11 18.81 0.31 -23.09
C ARG A 11 17.29 0.33 -23.20
N ARG A 12 16.57 -0.31 -22.29
CA ARG A 12 15.10 -0.33 -22.23
C ARG A 12 14.56 0.72 -21.27
N LEU A 13 15.42 1.32 -20.46
CA LEU A 13 15.06 2.34 -19.49
C LEU A 13 15.14 3.71 -20.16
N VAL A 14 14.05 4.44 -20.09
CA VAL A 14 13.99 5.86 -20.52
C VAL A 14 13.66 6.69 -19.28
N ILE A 15 14.58 7.57 -18.90
CA ILE A 15 14.39 8.48 -17.78
C ILE A 15 14.09 9.86 -18.36
N LEU A 16 12.94 10.41 -18.00
CA LEU A 16 12.53 11.75 -18.37
C LEU A 16 12.48 12.61 -17.11
N HIS A 17 13.11 13.76 -17.13
CA HIS A 17 12.93 14.78 -16.11
C HIS A 17 11.66 15.56 -16.44
N GLY A 18 10.71 15.62 -15.49
CA GLY A 18 9.46 16.30 -15.71
C GLY A 18 8.56 16.34 -14.48
N ARG A 19 7.52 17.17 -14.56
CA ARG A 19 6.53 17.34 -13.50
C ARG A 19 5.32 16.44 -13.79
N ARG A 20 4.89 15.67 -12.79
CA ARG A 20 3.72 14.77 -12.91
C ARG A 20 2.37 15.49 -12.96
N ASP A 21 2.32 16.78 -12.61
CA ASP A 21 1.16 17.65 -12.73
C ASP A 21 1.08 18.39 -14.08
N SER A 22 2.10 18.25 -14.96
CA SER A 22 2.13 18.85 -16.29
C SER A 22 1.58 17.88 -17.34
N LYS A 23 0.46 18.27 -17.97
CA LYS A 23 -0.14 17.50 -19.09
C LYS A 23 0.81 17.37 -20.27
N GLU A 24 1.59 18.41 -20.57
CA GLU A 24 2.55 18.43 -21.68
C GLU A 24 3.63 17.36 -21.48
N GLU A 25 4.15 17.25 -20.27
CA GLU A 25 5.20 16.29 -19.94
C GLU A 25 4.68 14.87 -19.88
N LEU A 26 3.50 14.67 -19.33
CA LEU A 26 2.81 13.37 -19.35
C LEU A 26 2.50 12.94 -20.81
N LYS A 27 2.12 13.87 -21.69
CA LYS A 27 1.95 13.58 -23.13
C LYS A 27 3.25 13.23 -23.80
N LYS A 28 4.36 13.93 -23.51
CA LYS A 28 5.71 13.58 -24.00
C LYS A 28 6.13 12.18 -23.55
N ALA A 29 5.83 11.82 -22.31
CA ALA A 29 6.05 10.46 -21.80
C ALA A 29 5.09 9.42 -22.42
N ARG A 30 4.13 9.84 -23.26
CA ARG A 30 3.16 8.99 -23.96
C ARG A 30 2.32 8.12 -23.01
N VAL A 31 1.94 8.63 -21.82
CA VAL A 31 1.17 7.89 -20.82
C VAL A 31 -0.12 7.28 -21.39
N HIS A 32 -0.77 7.96 -22.35
CA HIS A 32 -1.98 7.48 -23.04
C HIS A 32 -1.75 6.24 -23.92
N LYS A 33 -0.51 5.87 -24.20
CA LYS A 33 -0.14 4.65 -24.97
C LYS A 33 0.32 3.51 -24.08
N ALA A 34 0.51 3.76 -22.78
CA ALA A 34 0.94 2.73 -21.84
C ALA A 34 -0.17 1.67 -21.62
N GLU A 35 0.20 0.43 -21.37
CA GLU A 35 -0.73 -0.60 -20.91
C GLU A 35 -0.97 -0.48 -19.40
N LYS A 36 0.09 -0.19 -18.65
CA LYS A 36 0.06 0.01 -17.21
C LYS A 36 0.82 1.28 -16.84
N LEU A 37 0.32 1.98 -15.86
CA LEU A 37 0.95 3.16 -15.27
C LEU A 37 1.06 2.98 -13.77
N PHE A 38 2.23 3.31 -13.20
CA PHE A 38 2.45 3.35 -11.76
C PHE A 38 2.72 4.79 -11.35
N ILE A 39 1.91 5.32 -10.42
CA ILE A 39 2.07 6.64 -9.83
C ILE A 39 2.48 6.44 -8.39
N LEU A 40 3.76 6.68 -8.10
CA LEU A 40 4.37 6.41 -6.80
C LEU A 40 4.57 7.68 -5.96
N GLY A 41 4.68 8.83 -6.63
CA GLY A 41 5.06 10.09 -6.00
C GLY A 41 6.56 10.22 -5.75
N GLU A 42 6.97 11.34 -5.19
CA GLU A 42 8.37 11.63 -4.88
C GLU A 42 8.68 11.39 -3.40
N ALA A 43 9.94 11.09 -3.07
CA ALA A 43 10.31 10.55 -1.77
C ALA A 43 10.05 11.50 -0.59
N ASN A 44 10.10 12.81 -0.76
CA ASN A 44 10.03 13.79 0.33
C ASN A 44 8.81 14.73 0.22
N GLU A 45 7.75 14.29 -0.42
CA GLU A 45 6.54 15.10 -0.56
C GLU A 45 5.61 14.92 0.64
N TYR A 46 5.18 16.04 1.20
CA TYR A 46 4.24 16.07 2.32
C TYR A 46 2.83 15.64 1.88
N ASP A 47 2.37 16.10 0.70
CA ASP A 47 1.03 15.84 0.17
C ASP A 47 1.03 14.82 -0.96
N ARG A 48 1.82 13.75 -0.83
CA ARG A 48 2.01 12.76 -1.89
C ARG A 48 0.71 12.19 -2.44
N ASP A 49 -0.23 11.86 -1.57
CA ASP A 49 -1.50 11.25 -1.96
C ASP A 49 -2.35 12.20 -2.80
N SER A 50 -2.45 13.47 -2.40
CA SER A 50 -3.19 14.50 -3.14
C SER A 50 -2.57 14.75 -4.52
N LEU A 51 -1.25 14.83 -4.59
CA LEU A 51 -0.52 15.02 -5.84
C LEU A 51 -0.61 13.79 -6.75
N ASN A 52 -0.67 12.58 -6.18
CA ASN A 52 -0.93 11.38 -6.94
C ASN A 52 -2.34 11.36 -7.53
N ILE A 53 -3.35 11.79 -6.77
CA ILE A 53 -4.73 11.94 -7.25
C ILE A 53 -4.79 12.95 -8.40
N ASP A 54 -4.14 14.09 -8.28
CA ASP A 54 -4.10 15.10 -9.34
C ASP A 54 -3.40 14.58 -10.60
N CYS A 55 -2.33 13.82 -10.45
CA CYS A 55 -1.69 13.14 -11.58
C CYS A 55 -2.68 12.20 -12.28
N VAL A 56 -3.43 11.38 -11.54
CA VAL A 56 -4.46 10.50 -12.12
C VAL A 56 -5.50 11.28 -12.93
N LYS A 57 -5.99 12.42 -12.39
CA LYS A 57 -6.92 13.30 -13.12
C LYS A 57 -6.34 13.79 -14.45
N ARG A 58 -5.07 14.28 -14.43
CA ARG A 58 -4.38 14.72 -15.66
C ARG A 58 -4.25 13.59 -16.67
N VAL A 59 -3.91 12.39 -16.21
CA VAL A 59 -3.83 11.21 -17.07
C VAL A 59 -5.18 10.86 -17.67
N ALA A 60 -6.26 10.90 -16.89
CA ALA A 60 -7.62 10.65 -17.37
C ALA A 60 -8.02 11.66 -18.48
N GLU A 61 -7.77 12.96 -18.24
CA GLU A 61 -8.02 14.02 -19.24
C GLU A 61 -7.22 13.80 -20.53
N ILE A 62 -5.98 13.31 -20.44
CA ILE A 62 -5.18 12.97 -21.62
C ILE A 62 -5.77 11.76 -22.35
N CYS A 63 -6.20 10.73 -21.63
CA CYS A 63 -6.85 9.56 -22.22
C CYS A 63 -8.16 9.92 -22.92
N GLU A 64 -8.95 10.83 -22.35
CA GLU A 64 -10.16 11.39 -22.96
C GLU A 64 -9.84 12.15 -24.25
N GLN A 65 -8.92 13.11 -24.20
CA GLN A 65 -8.52 13.91 -25.37
C GLN A 65 -7.99 13.06 -26.52
N THR A 66 -7.30 11.96 -26.19
CA THR A 66 -6.76 11.02 -27.18
C THR A 66 -7.74 9.93 -27.60
N LYS A 67 -8.99 9.99 -27.10
CA LYS A 67 -10.07 9.03 -27.40
C LYS A 67 -9.62 7.58 -27.19
N ARG A 68 -8.93 7.33 -26.07
CA ARG A 68 -8.46 5.99 -25.74
C ARG A 68 -9.64 5.02 -25.64
N LYS A 69 -9.58 3.88 -26.34
CA LYS A 69 -10.68 2.91 -26.43
C LYS A 69 -10.80 2.00 -25.18
N LYS A 70 -9.69 1.73 -24.52
CA LYS A 70 -9.66 0.87 -23.33
C LYS A 70 -9.18 1.69 -22.14
N PRO A 71 -9.76 1.52 -20.94
CA PRO A 71 -9.24 2.15 -19.75
C PRO A 71 -7.76 1.85 -19.54
N LEU A 72 -7.01 2.82 -19.04
CA LEU A 72 -5.61 2.65 -18.68
C LEU A 72 -5.54 2.05 -17.26
N CYS A 73 -4.89 0.90 -17.12
CA CYS A 73 -4.64 0.32 -15.81
C CYS A 73 -3.63 1.18 -15.05
N CYS A 74 -4.07 1.81 -13.97
CA CYS A 74 -3.31 2.80 -13.22
C CYS A 74 -3.17 2.38 -11.76
N HIS A 75 -1.96 1.97 -11.39
CA HIS A 75 -1.61 1.64 -10.00
C HIS A 75 -1.12 2.90 -9.27
N VAL A 76 -1.77 3.26 -8.18
CA VAL A 76 -1.51 4.50 -7.46
C VAL A 76 -1.16 4.20 -6.01
N LEU A 77 0.00 4.68 -5.58
CA LEU A 77 0.42 4.58 -4.19
C LEU A 77 -0.35 5.58 -3.33
N PHE A 78 -0.94 5.07 -2.26
CA PHE A 78 -1.48 5.85 -1.16
C PHE A 78 -0.69 5.56 0.11
N GLU A 79 -0.32 6.60 0.82
CA GLU A 79 0.32 6.47 2.13
C GLU A 79 -0.71 6.39 3.26
N TYR A 80 -1.84 7.07 3.09
CA TYR A 80 -2.89 7.17 4.08
C TYR A 80 -4.17 6.48 3.59
N GLN A 81 -4.63 5.49 4.33
CA GLN A 81 -5.87 4.77 4.02
C GLN A 81 -7.10 5.70 4.05
N GLY A 82 -7.08 6.72 4.93
CA GLY A 82 -8.15 7.73 4.99
C GLY A 82 -8.28 8.51 3.68
N THR A 83 -7.19 8.95 3.08
CA THR A 83 -7.20 9.66 1.79
C THR A 83 -7.82 8.81 0.68
N PHE A 84 -7.47 7.54 0.64
CA PHE A 84 -8.05 6.61 -0.32
C PHE A 84 -9.56 6.43 -0.11
N SER A 85 -10.03 6.28 1.12
CA SER A 85 -11.46 6.13 1.43
C SER A 85 -12.26 7.35 0.99
N VAL A 86 -11.75 8.56 1.25
CA VAL A 86 -12.37 9.82 0.78
C VAL A 86 -12.39 9.90 -0.74
N PHE A 87 -11.29 9.52 -1.40
CA PHE A 87 -11.23 9.51 -2.85
C PHE A 87 -12.25 8.56 -3.48
N GLN A 88 -12.44 7.36 -2.91
CA GLN A 88 -13.39 6.37 -3.45
C GLN A 88 -14.83 6.88 -3.56
N VAL A 89 -15.26 7.70 -2.61
CA VAL A 89 -16.64 8.26 -2.57
C VAL A 89 -16.74 9.61 -3.29
N SER A 90 -15.64 10.14 -3.82
CA SER A 90 -15.62 11.42 -4.51
C SER A 90 -16.19 11.32 -5.94
N ASP A 91 -16.78 12.41 -6.42
CA ASP A 91 -17.25 12.54 -7.81
C ASP A 91 -16.13 12.31 -8.83
N ILE A 92 -14.90 12.66 -8.46
CA ILE A 92 -13.71 12.47 -9.29
C ILE A 92 -13.50 11.01 -9.63
N SER A 93 -13.65 10.13 -8.64
CA SER A 93 -13.53 8.68 -8.82
C SER A 93 -14.52 8.17 -9.88
N GLN A 94 -15.73 8.72 -9.93
CA GLN A 94 -16.73 8.33 -10.93
C GLN A 94 -16.38 8.85 -12.34
N GLN A 95 -15.89 10.09 -12.43
CA GLN A 95 -15.54 10.72 -13.72
C GLN A 95 -14.38 10.02 -14.42
N ILE A 96 -13.38 9.55 -13.67
CA ILE A 96 -12.21 8.93 -14.25
C ILE A 96 -12.40 7.46 -14.64
N LYS A 97 -13.42 6.75 -14.10
CA LYS A 97 -13.66 5.32 -14.33
C LYS A 97 -13.77 4.92 -15.81
N GLN A 98 -14.24 5.81 -16.64
CA GLN A 98 -14.36 5.55 -18.07
C GLN A 98 -13.00 5.42 -18.76
N TYR A 99 -11.98 6.12 -18.25
CA TYR A 99 -10.66 6.24 -18.88
C TYR A 99 -9.55 5.54 -18.11
N ILE A 100 -9.77 5.33 -16.83
CA ILE A 100 -8.78 4.78 -15.88
C ILE A 100 -9.38 3.60 -15.14
N GLU A 101 -8.72 2.45 -15.24
CA GLU A 101 -8.89 1.33 -14.33
C GLU A 101 -7.98 1.57 -13.13
N PHE A 102 -8.56 2.08 -12.04
CA PHE A 102 -7.82 2.56 -10.89
C PHE A 102 -7.56 1.43 -9.90
N THR A 103 -6.29 1.17 -9.60
CA THR A 103 -5.82 0.18 -8.63
C THR A 103 -4.97 0.86 -7.56
N PRO A 104 -5.56 1.23 -6.43
CA PRO A 104 -4.81 1.78 -5.32
C PRO A 104 -4.00 0.70 -4.62
N PHE A 105 -2.87 1.08 -4.06
CA PHE A 105 -2.13 0.20 -3.16
C PHE A 105 -1.40 1.01 -2.09
N ASN A 106 -1.23 0.38 -0.92
CA ASN A 106 -0.41 0.88 0.17
C ASN A 106 0.75 -0.09 0.40
N PHE A 107 1.96 0.40 0.22
CA PHE A 107 3.16 -0.42 0.37
C PHE A 107 3.31 -0.98 1.79
N TYR A 108 3.07 -0.15 2.81
CA TYR A 108 3.23 -0.56 4.20
C TYR A 108 2.20 -1.62 4.61
N GLU A 109 0.95 -1.49 4.16
CA GLU A 109 -0.11 -2.47 4.40
C GLU A 109 0.22 -3.82 3.74
N ILE A 110 0.63 -3.81 2.47
CA ILE A 110 1.02 -5.03 1.75
C ILE A 110 2.18 -5.74 2.46
N TRP A 111 3.20 -4.97 2.89
CA TRP A 111 4.34 -5.53 3.60
C TRP A 111 3.97 -6.03 4.99
N ALA A 112 3.14 -5.29 5.74
CA ALA A 112 2.65 -5.70 7.05
C ALA A 112 1.91 -7.05 6.97
N ARG A 113 0.98 -7.20 6.04
CA ARG A 113 0.30 -8.48 5.78
C ARG A 113 1.30 -9.57 5.45
N ARG A 114 2.24 -9.29 4.56
CA ARG A 114 3.24 -10.28 4.14
C ARG A 114 4.14 -10.73 5.30
N VAL A 115 4.56 -9.82 6.17
CA VAL A 115 5.38 -10.13 7.35
C VAL A 115 4.59 -10.98 8.34
N LEU A 116 3.35 -10.60 8.64
CA LEU A 116 2.53 -11.31 9.64
C LEU A 116 2.09 -12.71 9.17
N VAL A 117 1.91 -12.90 7.86
CA VAL A 117 1.47 -14.20 7.28
C VAL A 117 2.66 -15.07 6.89
N LYS A 118 3.83 -14.49 6.60
CA LYS A 118 4.98 -15.18 6.01
C LYS A 118 5.94 -15.83 7.02
N CYS A 119 5.59 -15.94 8.30
CA CYS A 119 6.29 -16.86 9.20
C CYS A 119 5.93 -18.30 8.81
N SER A 120 6.52 -18.77 7.70
CA SER A 120 6.27 -20.09 7.15
C SER A 120 7.48 -20.98 7.39
N ALA A 121 7.24 -22.20 7.82
CA ALA A 121 8.22 -23.29 7.71
C ALA A 121 7.84 -24.14 6.50
N GLU A 122 8.81 -24.42 5.65
CA GLU A 122 8.65 -25.42 4.60
C GLU A 122 8.95 -26.79 5.18
N SER A 123 7.98 -27.68 5.12
CA SER A 123 8.14 -29.08 5.52
C SER A 123 7.55 -29.95 4.41
N ASN A 124 8.37 -30.83 3.87
CA ASN A 124 7.99 -31.77 2.80
C ASN A 124 7.35 -31.10 1.55
N GLY A 125 7.86 -29.94 1.14
CA GLY A 125 7.33 -29.18 0.00
C GLY A 125 6.00 -28.46 0.27
N THR A 126 5.50 -28.50 1.50
CA THR A 126 4.28 -27.79 1.91
C THR A 126 4.65 -26.58 2.75
N ILE A 127 4.12 -25.40 2.37
CA ILE A 127 4.29 -24.18 3.11
C ILE A 127 3.23 -24.11 4.22
N HIS A 128 3.67 -24.17 5.47
CA HIS A 128 2.81 -23.98 6.63
C HIS A 128 2.87 -22.53 7.07
N TYR A 129 1.72 -21.85 7.08
CA TYR A 129 1.58 -20.52 7.63
C TYR A 129 1.28 -20.63 9.13
N PHE A 130 2.10 -19.99 9.94
CA PHE A 130 1.83 -19.90 11.38
C PHE A 130 1.05 -18.62 11.66
N PRO A 131 -0.17 -18.72 12.22
CA PRO A 131 -0.86 -17.55 12.75
C PRO A 131 -0.04 -16.95 13.91
N LEU A 132 -0.34 -15.71 14.31
CA LEU A 132 0.38 -15.00 15.38
C LEU A 132 0.42 -15.76 16.70
N ASP A 133 -0.56 -16.61 16.98
CA ASP A 133 -0.63 -17.49 18.16
C ASP A 133 0.03 -18.85 17.92
N ARG A 134 0.58 -19.10 16.73
CA ARG A 134 1.11 -20.41 16.31
C ARG A 134 0.10 -21.56 16.44
N GLY A 135 -1.19 -21.25 16.34
CA GLY A 135 -2.26 -22.23 16.51
C GLY A 135 -2.48 -22.72 17.94
N GLY A 136 -1.94 -21.98 18.95
CA GLY A 136 -1.95 -22.40 20.34
C GLY A 136 -3.08 -21.83 21.20
N ILE A 137 -3.90 -20.89 20.68
CA ILE A 137 -4.97 -20.25 21.46
C ILE A 137 -6.31 -20.88 21.13
N SER A 138 -6.78 -21.78 21.99
CA SER A 138 -8.13 -22.35 21.97
C SER A 138 -9.09 -21.54 22.85
N GLU A 139 -10.39 -21.88 22.82
CA GLU A 139 -11.43 -21.21 23.62
C GLU A 139 -11.14 -21.20 25.11
N ASN A 140 -10.51 -22.26 25.63
CA ASN A 140 -10.19 -22.42 27.06
C ASN A 140 -8.77 -21.96 27.40
N SER A 141 -8.02 -21.39 26.47
CA SER A 141 -6.66 -20.93 26.72
C SER A 141 -6.64 -19.63 27.51
N GLU A 142 -5.80 -19.56 28.54
CA GLU A 142 -5.54 -18.32 29.27
C GLU A 142 -4.47 -17.45 28.61
N ASN A 143 -3.79 -17.96 27.58
CA ASN A 143 -2.76 -17.26 26.84
C ASN A 143 -3.35 -16.17 25.95
N TYR A 144 -2.54 -15.19 25.62
CA TYR A 144 -2.88 -14.17 24.64
C TYR A 144 -1.64 -13.75 23.83
N VAL A 145 -1.88 -13.22 22.63
CA VAL A 145 -0.79 -12.68 21.83
C VAL A 145 -0.40 -11.30 22.34
N HIS A 146 0.89 -11.08 22.54
CA HIS A 146 1.45 -9.77 22.83
C HIS A 146 2.47 -9.41 21.74
N LEU A 147 2.09 -8.49 20.87
CA LEU A 147 2.96 -7.95 19.82
C LEU A 147 3.66 -6.69 20.35
N VAL A 148 4.99 -6.71 20.35
CA VAL A 148 5.80 -5.53 20.70
C VAL A 148 6.45 -4.99 19.44
N ILE A 149 6.23 -3.71 19.17
CA ILE A 149 6.77 -3.00 18.00
C ILE A 149 7.72 -1.92 18.50
N ILE A 150 8.97 -1.98 18.06
CA ILE A 150 9.99 -0.98 18.40
C ILE A 150 10.12 -0.03 17.23
N GLY A 151 9.77 1.24 17.46
CA GLY A 151 9.68 2.29 16.44
C GLY A 151 8.24 2.49 15.95
N MET A 152 7.70 3.68 16.20
CA MET A 152 6.36 4.10 15.77
C MET A 152 6.41 4.72 14.36
N THR A 153 7.07 3.99 13.45
CA THR A 153 7.16 4.34 12.03
C THR A 153 5.88 3.97 11.29
N ARG A 154 5.70 4.47 10.06
CA ARG A 154 4.58 4.06 9.18
C ARG A 154 4.47 2.54 9.04
N MET A 155 5.61 1.84 8.96
CA MET A 155 5.62 0.36 8.93
C MET A 155 5.17 -0.24 10.26
N GLY A 156 5.63 0.32 11.38
CA GLY A 156 5.21 -0.12 12.71
C GLY A 156 3.70 0.04 12.92
N ILE A 157 3.16 1.18 12.50
CA ILE A 157 1.71 1.46 12.55
C ILE A 157 0.94 0.49 11.66
N ALA A 158 1.39 0.26 10.43
CA ALA A 158 0.76 -0.70 9.52
C ALA A 158 0.77 -2.13 10.08
N LEU A 159 1.88 -2.57 10.70
CA LEU A 159 1.96 -3.86 11.39
C LEU A 159 0.96 -3.96 12.55
N ALA A 160 0.81 -2.89 13.33
CA ALA A 160 -0.15 -2.87 14.44
C ALA A 160 -1.59 -2.97 13.94
N ILE A 161 -1.95 -2.21 12.90
CA ILE A 161 -3.30 -2.22 12.31
C ILE A 161 -3.61 -3.59 11.73
N GLU A 162 -2.71 -4.17 10.94
CA GLU A 162 -2.93 -5.49 10.36
C GLU A 162 -2.98 -6.58 11.43
N ALA A 163 -2.13 -6.51 12.46
CA ALA A 163 -2.21 -7.42 13.59
C ALA A 163 -3.55 -7.29 14.35
N ALA A 164 -4.06 -6.07 14.53
CA ALA A 164 -5.37 -5.86 15.14
C ALA A 164 -6.51 -6.46 14.30
N HIS A 165 -6.41 -6.42 12.97
CA HIS A 165 -7.40 -7.01 12.08
C HIS A 165 -7.43 -8.54 12.10
N ILE A 166 -6.28 -9.20 12.23
CA ILE A 166 -6.19 -10.67 12.11
C ILE A 166 -6.14 -11.39 13.47
N ALA A 167 -5.78 -10.71 14.54
CA ALA A 167 -5.52 -11.33 15.85
C ALA A 167 -6.76 -11.40 16.75
N HIS A 168 -7.79 -12.06 16.25
CA HIS A 168 -9.02 -12.34 16.98
C HIS A 168 -9.06 -13.84 17.34
N PHE A 169 -8.91 -14.16 18.64
CA PHE A 169 -8.80 -15.54 19.10
C PHE A 169 -10.06 -16.00 19.86
N PRO A 170 -10.36 -17.32 19.85
CA PRO A 170 -11.59 -17.87 20.43
C PRO A 170 -11.79 -17.55 21.91
N ASN A 171 -10.70 -17.51 22.68
CA ASN A 171 -10.73 -17.29 24.14
C ASN A 171 -11.19 -15.88 24.56
N PHE A 172 -11.40 -14.98 23.63
CA PHE A 172 -12.01 -13.68 23.94
C PHE A 172 -13.44 -13.84 24.49
N LYS A 173 -14.21 -14.84 24.03
CA LYS A 173 -15.58 -15.09 24.50
C LYS A 173 -15.60 -15.54 25.97
N THR A 174 -14.73 -16.48 26.33
CA THR A 174 -14.68 -17.12 27.65
C THR A 174 -13.86 -16.35 28.67
N HIS A 175 -12.66 -15.95 28.31
CA HIS A 175 -11.70 -15.34 29.23
C HIS A 175 -11.49 -13.84 29.00
N ARG A 176 -12.19 -13.21 28.04
CA ARG A 176 -12.01 -11.78 27.68
C ARG A 176 -10.56 -11.41 27.34
N LYS A 177 -9.76 -12.38 26.92
CA LYS A 177 -8.36 -12.16 26.53
C LYS A 177 -8.31 -11.45 25.17
N LYS A 178 -7.62 -10.32 25.14
CA LYS A 178 -7.42 -9.53 23.92
C LYS A 178 -5.95 -9.60 23.50
N THR A 179 -5.72 -9.57 22.21
CA THR A 179 -4.38 -9.30 21.70
C THR A 179 -3.90 -7.96 22.23
N ARG A 180 -2.68 -7.94 22.73
CA ARG A 180 -2.03 -6.73 23.21
C ARG A 180 -1.02 -6.26 22.19
N ILE A 181 -1.07 -4.99 21.82
CA ILE A 181 -0.08 -4.36 20.96
C ILE A 181 0.59 -3.25 21.76
N THR A 182 1.91 -3.26 21.80
CA THR A 182 2.70 -2.27 22.55
C THR A 182 3.73 -1.66 21.62
N PHE A 183 3.78 -0.34 21.58
CA PHE A 183 4.85 0.41 20.92
C PHE A 183 5.91 0.85 21.91
N ILE A 184 7.16 0.82 21.47
CA ILE A 184 8.30 1.42 22.17
C ILE A 184 8.95 2.42 21.20
N ASP A 185 8.81 3.70 21.51
CA ASP A 185 9.37 4.80 20.72
C ASP A 185 9.69 5.99 21.61
N ARG A 186 10.70 6.78 21.26
CA ARG A 186 11.09 7.98 22.01
C ARG A 186 10.03 9.08 21.91
N GLU A 187 9.39 9.19 20.75
CA GLU A 187 8.43 10.25 20.39
C GLU A 187 6.97 9.74 20.45
N ALA A 188 6.72 8.59 21.09
CA ALA A 188 5.41 7.91 21.07
C ALA A 188 4.22 8.84 21.47
N ARG A 189 4.43 9.81 22.34
CA ARG A 189 3.39 10.78 22.72
C ARG A 189 3.08 11.76 21.59
N ARG A 190 4.10 12.18 20.85
CA ARG A 190 3.98 13.14 19.77
C ARG A 190 3.32 12.55 18.52
N GLU A 191 3.49 11.27 18.31
CA GLU A 191 2.92 10.54 17.18
C GLU A 191 1.46 10.09 17.43
N MET A 192 0.97 10.22 18.67
CA MET A 192 -0.41 9.86 19.04
C MET A 192 -1.37 11.06 19.08
N ASP A 193 -0.86 12.29 19.09
CA ASP A 193 -1.61 13.54 19.03
C ASP A 193 -1.81 13.99 17.56
#